data_f4ec76d57059a9d7777c4413cfc3d1cc
#
_entry.id   f4ec76d57059a9d7777c4413cfc3d1cc
#
_cell.length_a   1.000
_cell.length_b   1.000
_cell.length_c   1.000
_cell.angle_alpha   90.00
_cell.angle_beta   90.00
_cell.angle_gamma   90.00
#
_symmetry.space_group_name_H-M   'P 1'
#
loop_
_entity.id
_entity.type
_entity.pdbx_description
1 polymer ?
#
loop_
_entity_poly.entity_id
_entity_poly.type
_entity_poly.pdbx_seq_one_letter_code
_entity_poly.pdbx_strand_id
1 'polypeptide(L)'
;MKFFKATLISFVCSLYGCSLANKNLPNIETVSMQKPTNNTSIFRYYTDPVTQAQAMASVGGVFKWQKGCLYLIHKDGSYMTAMFPKYPENAVKWNEYDKTLSLNGYVFKMGDYIRTNGRYSKYYPDNDIEEYAKQGDRSCLTPTLVEIGTIDLKK
;
A
#
# COMPACT_ATOMS: atom_id res chain seq x y z
N MET A 1 -28.06 36.93 -49.26
CA MET A 1 -27.24 36.68 -50.46
C MET A 1 -25.83 37.13 -50.24
N LYS A 2 -24.88 36.20 -50.07
CA LYS A 2 -23.46 36.30 -50.47
C LYS A 2 -22.82 34.94 -50.21
N PHE A 3 -22.55 34.29 -51.30
CA PHE A 3 -21.80 33.01 -51.36
C PHE A 3 -20.33 33.28 -51.07
N PHE A 4 -19.70 32.43 -50.25
CA PHE A 4 -18.24 32.32 -50.22
C PHE A 4 -17.84 30.90 -50.51
N LYS A 5 -16.99 30.79 -51.52
CA LYS A 5 -16.49 29.59 -52.16
C LYS A 5 -15.49 28.86 -51.28
N ALA A 6 -15.60 27.55 -51.31
CA ALA A 6 -14.59 26.61 -50.81
C ALA A 6 -13.31 26.70 -51.63
N THR A 7 -12.17 26.63 -50.95
CA THR A 7 -10.88 26.33 -51.59
C THR A 7 -10.27 25.14 -50.90
N LEU A 8 -10.25 24.05 -51.63
CA LEU A 8 -9.59 22.79 -51.30
C LEU A 8 -8.09 22.98 -51.52
N ILE A 9 -7.27 22.83 -50.52
CA ILE A 9 -5.81 22.69 -50.68
C ILE A 9 -5.42 21.29 -50.29
N SER A 10 -5.11 20.53 -51.32
CA SER A 10 -4.51 19.19 -51.26
C SER A 10 -3.01 19.33 -50.95
N PHE A 11 -2.59 18.82 -49.81
CA PHE A 11 -1.15 18.75 -49.49
C PHE A 11 -0.70 17.31 -49.57
N VAL A 12 -0.05 16.98 -50.67
CA VAL A 12 0.67 15.74 -50.88
C VAL A 12 2.06 15.89 -50.25
N CYS A 13 2.33 15.24 -49.18
CA CYS A 13 3.70 15.11 -48.63
C CYS A 13 4.26 13.73 -48.87
N SER A 14 5.27 13.73 -49.69
CA SER A 14 6.09 12.63 -50.19
C SER A 14 6.80 11.88 -49.07
N LEU A 15 6.81 10.57 -49.19
CA LEU A 15 7.63 9.62 -48.42
C LEU A 15 9.11 9.80 -48.77
N TYR A 16 9.93 10.24 -47.83
CA TYR A 16 11.34 9.98 -47.86
C TYR A 16 11.68 9.07 -46.67
N GLY A 17 11.96 7.85 -47.01
CA GLY A 17 12.58 6.89 -46.10
C GLY A 17 14.03 7.29 -45.82
N CYS A 18 14.37 7.41 -44.56
CA CYS A 18 15.75 7.36 -44.10
C CYS A 18 15.95 6.16 -43.22
N SER A 19 16.51 5.11 -43.81
CA SER A 19 17.16 4.02 -43.13
C SER A 19 18.45 4.55 -42.53
N LEU A 20 18.61 4.60 -41.23
CA LEU A 20 19.87 4.82 -40.55
C LEU A 20 20.16 3.71 -39.54
N ALA A 21 21.30 3.14 -39.82
CA ALA A 21 22.02 2.07 -39.19
C ALA A 21 21.94 2.02 -37.64
N ASN A 22 21.71 0.82 -37.24
CA ASN A 22 21.92 0.19 -35.96
C ASN A 22 23.27 0.55 -35.33
N LYS A 23 23.32 1.34 -34.26
CA LYS A 23 24.42 1.39 -33.31
C LYS A 23 23.93 0.83 -31.99
N ASN A 24 24.60 -0.26 -31.60
CA ASN A 24 24.41 -0.92 -30.31
C ASN A 24 24.42 0.10 -29.15
N LEU A 25 23.24 0.47 -28.65
CA LEU A 25 23.09 1.05 -27.31
C LEU A 25 23.05 -0.09 -26.30
N PRO A 26 23.73 0.05 -25.15
CA PRO A 26 23.61 -0.92 -24.08
C PRO A 26 22.15 -0.99 -23.66
N ASN A 27 21.68 -2.21 -23.54
CA ASN A 27 20.35 -2.58 -23.09
C ASN A 27 20.11 -1.95 -21.71
N ILE A 28 19.46 -0.79 -21.69
CA ILE A 28 18.88 -0.26 -20.46
C ILE A 28 17.72 -1.21 -20.18
N GLU A 29 17.95 -2.14 -19.26
CA GLU A 29 16.86 -2.93 -18.68
C GLU A 29 15.80 -1.92 -18.25
N THR A 30 14.72 -1.90 -19.01
CA THR A 30 13.49 -1.22 -18.64
C THR A 30 13.06 -1.89 -17.35
N VAL A 31 13.36 -1.25 -16.22
CA VAL A 31 12.76 -1.63 -14.94
C VAL A 31 11.26 -1.62 -15.21
N SER A 32 10.70 -2.81 -15.42
CA SER A 32 9.28 -3.00 -15.60
C SER A 32 8.65 -2.43 -14.33
N MET A 33 8.04 -1.24 -14.44
CA MET A 33 7.11 -0.77 -13.43
C MET A 33 6.06 -1.87 -13.31
N GLN A 34 6.23 -2.74 -12.32
CA GLN A 34 5.23 -3.72 -11.98
C GLN A 34 3.92 -2.96 -11.79
N LYS A 35 2.98 -3.22 -12.70
CA LYS A 35 1.59 -2.80 -12.58
C LYS A 35 1.17 -3.08 -11.13
N PRO A 36 0.68 -2.08 -10.37
CA PRO A 36 0.26 -2.31 -9.00
C PRO A 36 -0.76 -3.46 -9.02
N THR A 37 -0.38 -4.57 -8.41
CA THR A 37 -1.32 -5.63 -8.11
C THR A 37 -2.37 -5.00 -7.21
N ASN A 38 -3.67 -5.16 -7.52
CA ASN A 38 -4.79 -4.57 -6.78
C ASN A 38 -4.95 -5.14 -5.36
N ASN A 39 -3.88 -5.68 -4.79
CA ASN A 39 -3.87 -6.32 -3.49
C ASN A 39 -3.51 -5.30 -2.41
N THR A 40 -4.24 -5.35 -1.32
CA THR A 40 -4.00 -4.53 -0.14
C THR A 40 -2.67 -4.90 0.51
N SER A 41 -1.84 -3.90 0.80
CA SER A 41 -0.59 -4.06 1.54
C SER A 41 -0.88 -4.30 3.01
N ILE A 42 -0.47 -5.48 3.50
CA ILE A 42 -0.61 -5.87 4.90
C ILE A 42 0.78 -6.00 5.51
N PHE A 43 1.19 -4.98 6.25
CA PHE A 43 2.50 -4.97 6.91
C PHE A 43 2.47 -5.78 8.20
N ARG A 44 3.56 -6.50 8.46
CA ARG A 44 3.69 -7.36 9.64
C ARG A 44 4.96 -7.00 10.38
N TYR A 45 4.84 -6.85 11.70
CA TYR A 45 6.00 -6.77 12.58
C TYR A 45 6.40 -8.15 13.09
N TYR A 46 7.66 -8.29 13.42
CA TYR A 46 8.17 -9.56 13.96
C TYR A 46 7.55 -9.84 15.33
N THR A 47 7.08 -11.06 15.50
CA THR A 47 6.73 -11.67 16.77
C THR A 47 7.46 -13.00 16.88
N ASP A 48 7.91 -13.38 18.07
CA ASP A 48 8.55 -14.67 18.27
C ASP A 48 7.53 -15.80 18.04
N PRO A 49 7.83 -16.81 17.21
CA PRO A 49 6.85 -17.86 16.86
C PRO A 49 6.47 -18.77 18.04
N VAL A 50 7.32 -18.86 19.08
CA VAL A 50 7.09 -19.71 20.25
C VAL A 50 6.31 -18.96 21.33
N THR A 51 6.83 -17.81 21.76
CA THR A 51 6.23 -17.04 22.85
C THR A 51 5.08 -16.15 22.39
N GLN A 52 5.07 -15.77 21.08
CA GLN A 52 4.14 -14.84 20.47
C GLN A 52 4.04 -13.50 21.22
N ALA A 53 5.14 -13.10 21.87
CA ALA A 53 5.20 -11.91 22.69
C ALA A 53 4.88 -10.66 21.88
N GLN A 54 4.00 -9.81 22.42
CA GLN A 54 3.54 -8.57 21.83
C GLN A 54 3.73 -7.42 22.83
N ALA A 55 3.87 -6.19 22.31
CA ALA A 55 3.92 -5.00 23.14
C ALA A 55 2.60 -4.81 23.91
N MET A 56 2.69 -4.37 25.17
CA MET A 56 1.54 -4.30 26.11
C MET A 56 1.00 -2.88 26.30
N ALA A 57 1.56 -1.87 25.62
CA ALA A 57 0.98 -0.53 25.66
C ALA A 57 -0.39 -0.52 24.95
N SER A 58 -1.28 0.40 25.36
CA SER A 58 -2.59 0.52 24.70
C SER A 58 -2.48 1.34 23.42
N VAL A 59 -2.96 0.79 22.33
CA VAL A 59 -3.11 1.47 21.03
C VAL A 59 -4.59 1.48 20.61
N GLY A 60 -4.99 2.47 19.80
CA GLY A 60 -6.36 2.53 19.31
C GLY A 60 -6.57 3.57 18.24
N GLY A 61 -7.64 3.40 17.49
CA GLY A 61 -8.04 4.27 16.39
C GLY A 61 -9.10 3.63 15.50
N VAL A 62 -9.39 4.28 14.39
CA VAL A 62 -10.39 3.83 13.42
C VAL A 62 -9.70 3.23 12.20
N PHE A 63 -10.08 2.03 11.82
CA PHE A 63 -9.54 1.40 10.61
C PHE A 63 -9.97 2.13 9.34
N LYS A 64 -9.00 2.36 8.48
CA LYS A 64 -9.21 2.98 7.17
C LYS A 64 -8.45 2.22 6.09
N TRP A 65 -9.17 1.81 5.04
CA TRP A 65 -8.56 1.35 3.80
C TRP A 65 -8.56 2.49 2.78
N GLN A 66 -7.43 2.71 2.12
CA GLN A 66 -7.31 3.73 1.07
C GLN A 66 -6.23 3.32 0.06
N LYS A 67 -6.60 3.23 -1.22
CA LYS A 67 -5.67 2.95 -2.33
C LYS A 67 -4.76 1.74 -2.12
N GLY A 68 -5.29 0.64 -1.59
CA GLY A 68 -4.50 -0.56 -1.31
C GLY A 68 -3.70 -0.52 -0.01
N CYS A 69 -3.86 0.51 0.80
CA CYS A 69 -3.18 0.67 2.08
C CYS A 69 -4.16 0.53 3.25
N LEU A 70 -3.71 -0.07 4.34
CA LEU A 70 -4.48 -0.21 5.57
C LEU A 70 -3.87 0.67 6.68
N TYR A 71 -4.68 1.57 7.19
CA TYR A 71 -4.29 2.56 8.20
C TYR A 71 -5.13 2.43 9.46
N LEU A 72 -4.56 2.90 10.57
CA LEU A 72 -5.30 3.27 11.76
C LEU A 72 -5.32 4.81 11.86
N ILE A 73 -6.52 5.39 11.97
CA ILE A 73 -6.67 6.84 12.12
C ILE A 73 -6.74 7.16 13.61
N HIS A 74 -5.80 7.96 14.08
CA HIS A 74 -5.79 8.45 15.45
C HIS A 74 -6.89 9.50 15.67
N LYS A 75 -7.21 9.80 16.94
CA LYS A 75 -8.24 10.78 17.31
C LYS A 75 -8.02 12.21 16.79
N ASP A 76 -6.78 12.57 16.48
CA ASP A 76 -6.41 13.85 15.88
C ASP A 76 -6.50 13.86 14.34
N GLY A 77 -6.95 12.75 13.73
CA GLY A 77 -7.06 12.59 12.28
C GLY A 77 -5.79 12.14 11.59
N SER A 78 -4.68 11.92 12.32
CA SER A 78 -3.43 11.45 11.73
C SER A 78 -3.54 9.99 11.26
N TYR A 79 -2.95 9.72 10.09
CA TYR A 79 -2.86 8.39 9.51
C TYR A 79 -1.60 7.69 10.03
N MET A 80 -1.78 6.48 10.50
CA MET A 80 -0.70 5.61 10.94
C MET A 80 -0.78 4.31 10.15
N THR A 81 0.34 3.82 9.64
CA THR A 81 0.38 2.52 8.96
C THR A 81 0.07 1.42 9.97
N ALA A 82 -0.98 0.65 9.68
CA ALA A 82 -1.37 -0.47 10.51
C ALA A 82 -0.43 -1.66 10.27
N MET A 83 0.25 -2.11 11.31
CA MET A 83 1.13 -3.26 11.31
C MET A 83 0.58 -4.36 12.21
N PHE A 84 0.69 -5.59 11.79
CA PHE A 84 0.10 -6.74 12.45
C PHE A 84 1.15 -7.77 12.87
N PRO A 85 0.91 -8.61 13.88
CA PRO A 85 1.87 -9.64 14.27
C PRO A 85 2.06 -10.65 13.13
N LYS A 86 3.30 -11.07 12.94
CA LYS A 86 3.62 -12.14 11.99
C LYS A 86 3.13 -13.50 12.50
N TYR A 87 3.22 -13.74 13.80
CA TYR A 87 2.78 -14.97 14.43
C TYR A 87 1.74 -14.69 15.54
N PRO A 88 0.78 -15.62 15.73
CA PRO A 88 0.51 -16.79 14.89
C PRO A 88 0.01 -16.39 13.49
N GLU A 89 0.38 -17.12 12.45
CA GLU A 89 0.10 -16.77 11.05
C GLU A 89 -1.39 -16.57 10.74
N ASN A 90 -2.26 -17.30 11.44
CA ASN A 90 -3.72 -17.26 11.25
C ASN A 90 -4.40 -16.16 12.07
N ALA A 91 -3.68 -15.44 12.94
CA ALA A 91 -4.26 -14.38 13.76
C ALA A 91 -4.77 -13.19 12.92
N VAL A 92 -4.21 -12.98 11.74
CA VAL A 92 -4.52 -11.83 10.89
C VAL A 92 -4.93 -12.29 9.50
N LYS A 93 -6.18 -12.01 9.12
CA LYS A 93 -6.73 -12.32 7.79
C LYS A 93 -7.40 -11.09 7.21
N TRP A 94 -7.07 -10.80 5.95
CA TRP A 94 -7.71 -9.74 5.18
C TRP A 94 -8.63 -10.33 4.12
N ASN A 95 -9.84 -9.81 4.03
CA ASN A 95 -10.76 -10.10 2.95
C ASN A 95 -10.77 -8.93 1.96
N GLU A 96 -10.18 -9.18 0.78
CA GLU A 96 -10.04 -8.14 -0.24
C GLU A 96 -11.40 -7.72 -0.83
N TYR A 97 -12.36 -8.63 -0.89
CA TYR A 97 -13.69 -8.35 -1.46
C TYR A 97 -14.51 -7.44 -0.56
N ASP A 98 -14.64 -7.81 0.74
CA ASP A 98 -15.47 -7.09 1.71
C ASP A 98 -14.71 -5.94 2.39
N LYS A 99 -13.39 -5.79 2.15
CA LYS A 99 -12.52 -4.87 2.88
C LYS A 99 -12.67 -5.03 4.40
N THR A 100 -12.65 -6.29 4.87
CA THR A 100 -12.72 -6.63 6.29
C THR A 100 -11.43 -7.25 6.78
N LEU A 101 -11.10 -6.96 8.02
CA LEU A 101 -9.93 -7.45 8.73
C LEU A 101 -10.36 -8.36 9.87
N SER A 102 -9.89 -9.60 9.88
CA SER A 102 -10.06 -10.50 11.04
C SER A 102 -8.77 -10.50 11.86
N LEU A 103 -8.90 -10.18 13.16
CA LEU A 103 -7.81 -10.24 14.14
C LEU A 103 -8.20 -11.21 15.24
N ASN A 104 -7.48 -12.31 15.34
CA ASN A 104 -7.74 -13.37 16.33
C ASN A 104 -9.21 -13.75 16.44
N GLY A 105 -9.91 -13.86 15.29
CA GLY A 105 -11.32 -14.20 15.20
C GLY A 105 -12.30 -13.03 15.27
N TYR A 106 -11.90 -11.87 15.73
CA TYR A 106 -12.74 -10.67 15.69
C TYR A 106 -12.71 -10.04 14.31
N VAL A 107 -13.87 -9.74 13.73
CA VAL A 107 -13.99 -9.12 12.40
C VAL A 107 -14.23 -7.62 12.53
N PHE A 108 -13.39 -6.85 11.88
CA PHE A 108 -13.45 -5.39 11.79
C PHE A 108 -13.76 -4.97 10.35
N LYS A 109 -14.70 -4.04 10.19
CA LYS A 109 -14.97 -3.34 8.95
C LYS A 109 -14.18 -2.02 8.91
N MET A 110 -13.96 -1.48 7.73
CA MET A 110 -13.40 -0.13 7.62
C MET A 110 -14.38 0.88 8.22
N GLY A 111 -13.85 1.75 9.08
CA GLY A 111 -14.63 2.64 9.92
C GLY A 111 -14.85 2.15 11.35
N ASP A 112 -14.61 0.87 11.64
CA ASP A 112 -14.67 0.36 13.01
C ASP A 112 -13.51 0.91 13.84
N TYR A 113 -13.81 1.26 15.11
CA TYR A 113 -12.81 1.60 16.10
C TYR A 113 -12.22 0.33 16.71
N ILE A 114 -10.91 0.34 16.94
CA ILE A 114 -10.24 -0.70 17.72
C ILE A 114 -9.51 -0.10 18.90
N ARG A 115 -9.46 -0.82 20.01
CA ARG A 115 -8.53 -0.66 21.10
C ARG A 115 -7.92 -2.00 21.45
N THR A 116 -6.60 -2.05 21.56
CA THR A 116 -5.87 -3.29 21.84
C THR A 116 -4.52 -2.99 22.46
N ASN A 117 -3.77 -4.04 22.80
CA ASN A 117 -2.35 -3.95 23.11
C ASN A 117 -1.53 -3.62 21.86
N GLY A 118 -0.35 -3.03 22.01
CA GLY A 118 0.53 -2.69 20.90
C GLY A 118 1.54 -1.62 21.24
N ARG A 119 2.09 -0.96 20.25
CA ARG A 119 2.94 0.24 20.40
C ARG A 119 2.91 1.11 19.17
N TYR A 120 3.26 2.38 19.35
CA TYR A 120 3.56 3.33 18.28
C TYR A 120 5.06 3.38 18.05
N SER A 121 5.50 3.44 16.79
CA SER A 121 6.90 3.60 16.42
C SER A 121 7.04 4.58 15.26
N LYS A 122 8.25 5.12 15.08
CA LYS A 122 8.56 5.94 13.90
C LYS A 122 9.03 5.04 12.77
N TYR A 123 8.64 5.38 11.56
CA TYR A 123 9.20 4.80 10.36
C TYR A 123 10.49 5.54 9.97
N TYR A 124 11.56 4.78 9.78
CA TYR A 124 12.85 5.28 9.34
C TYR A 124 13.17 4.68 7.97
N PRO A 125 12.94 5.42 6.86
CA PRO A 125 13.11 4.89 5.50
C PRO A 125 14.47 4.24 5.25
N ASP A 126 15.54 4.79 5.81
CA ASP A 126 16.91 4.31 5.59
C ASP A 126 17.22 2.99 6.29
N ASN A 127 16.51 2.70 7.39
CA ASN A 127 16.76 1.52 8.22
C ASN A 127 15.75 0.37 7.96
N ASP A 128 14.50 0.73 7.65
CA ASP A 128 13.38 -0.22 7.61
C ASP A 128 12.99 -0.64 6.18
N ILE A 129 13.66 -0.06 5.19
CA ILE A 129 13.20 -0.11 3.79
C ILE A 129 13.11 -1.53 3.22
N GLU A 130 14.09 -2.37 3.51
CA GLU A 130 14.14 -3.71 2.92
C GLU A 130 13.12 -4.66 3.54
N GLU A 131 12.85 -4.53 4.83
CA GLU A 131 11.92 -5.40 5.54
C GLU A 131 10.47 -5.14 5.08
N TYR A 132 10.07 -3.87 5.00
CA TYR A 132 8.69 -3.52 4.66
C TYR A 132 8.44 -3.48 3.14
N ALA A 133 9.45 -3.17 2.34
CA ALA A 133 9.34 -3.16 0.88
C ALA A 133 8.95 -4.52 0.28
N LYS A 134 9.29 -5.61 0.96
CA LYS A 134 8.93 -6.97 0.54
C LYS A 134 7.48 -7.35 0.92
N GLN A 135 6.84 -6.57 1.79
CA GLN A 135 5.51 -6.89 2.32
C GLN A 135 4.39 -6.14 1.62
N GLY A 136 4.68 -5.03 0.93
CA GLY A 136 3.67 -4.23 0.27
C GLY A 136 4.21 -2.95 -0.37
N ASP A 137 3.29 -2.08 -0.78
CA ASP A 137 3.62 -0.81 -1.41
C ASP A 137 4.17 0.19 -0.38
N ARG A 138 5.37 0.71 -0.63
CA ARG A 138 6.02 1.72 0.22
C ARG A 138 5.21 3.01 0.38
N SER A 139 4.38 3.35 -0.58
CA SER A 139 3.49 4.52 -0.48
C SER A 139 2.48 4.41 0.66
N CYS A 140 2.28 3.21 1.21
CA CYS A 140 1.45 2.96 2.38
C CYS A 140 2.15 3.28 3.71
N LEU A 141 3.47 3.47 3.72
CA LEU A 141 4.23 3.71 4.95
C LEU A 141 4.16 5.19 5.31
N THR A 142 3.56 5.47 6.46
CA THR A 142 3.48 6.80 7.06
C THR A 142 4.63 7.03 8.05
N PRO A 143 4.94 8.28 8.45
CA PRO A 143 5.97 8.56 9.44
C PRO A 143 5.76 7.86 10.80
N THR A 144 4.51 7.48 11.10
CA THR A 144 4.15 6.73 12.31
C THR A 144 3.61 5.37 11.94
N LEU A 145 4.19 4.32 12.50
CA LEU A 145 3.69 2.95 12.44
C LEU A 145 2.95 2.62 13.73
N VAL A 146 1.90 1.82 13.65
CA VAL A 146 1.21 1.31 14.83
C VAL A 146 1.19 -0.21 14.79
N GLU A 147 1.88 -0.85 15.71
CA GLU A 147 1.82 -2.28 15.93
C GLU A 147 0.53 -2.62 16.68
N ILE A 148 -0.37 -3.29 15.98
CA ILE A 148 -1.69 -3.67 16.47
C ILE A 148 -1.59 -5.09 17.02
N GLY A 149 -1.75 -5.22 18.33
CA GLY A 149 -1.75 -6.53 18.98
C GLY A 149 -3.08 -7.26 18.85
N THR A 150 -3.09 -8.50 19.32
CA THR A 150 -4.26 -9.40 19.22
C THR A 150 -4.69 -9.99 20.55
N ILE A 151 -4.16 -9.46 21.68
CA ILE A 151 -4.42 -10.01 23.02
C ILE A 151 -5.66 -9.35 23.66
N ASP A 152 -5.68 -8.02 23.77
CA ASP A 152 -6.73 -7.25 24.45
C ASP A 152 -7.64 -6.51 23.46
N LEU A 153 -8.18 -7.24 22.50
CA LEU A 153 -9.03 -6.68 21.46
C LEU A 153 -10.38 -6.16 22.03
N LYS A 154 -10.66 -4.90 21.75
CA LYS A 154 -11.97 -4.26 22.02
C LYS A 154 -12.44 -3.52 20.77
N LYS A 155 -13.68 -3.70 20.46
CA LYS A 155 -14.39 -3.06 19.35
C LYS A 155 -15.30 -1.94 19.87
#